data_a60d52f67d747448ebbc3d1aea6f2f94
#
_entry.id   a60d52f67d747448ebbc3d1aea6f2f94
#
_cell.length_a   1.000
_cell.length_b   1.000
_cell.length_c   1.000
_cell.angle_alpha   90.00
_cell.angle_beta   90.00
_cell.angle_gamma   90.00
#
_symmetry.space_group_name_H-M   'P 1'
#
loop_
_entity.id
_entity.type
_entity.pdbx_description
1 polymer ?
#
loop_
_entity_poly.entity_id
_entity_poly.type
_entity_poly.pdbx_seq_one_letter_code
_entity_poly.pdbx_strand_id
1 'polypeptide(L)'
;MVYSYNLQLFAKDGEGGEKTEPATPKKLDKAREEGQAPKSQDLNTAVLLLVLFGCLKVFGGFMMKRLYDMFQFYYGNINDYATDVFTVKRADGLLQFGFKEITITLLPMLALAMIGAFVVNVVQVKWKVTLKPLQPKPNKINPISGFKRMFSKDKIFELIKAVVKVGILFYVVYQALKDEWGMIVNIYQLDIWSAVSLIVSTVLNIAFQITAVFFVIALSLIHISE
;
A
#
# COMPACT_ATOMS: atom_id res chain seq x y z
N MET A 1 -4.79 29.63 -60.78
CA MET A 1 -5.19 29.84 -59.37
C MET A 1 -4.69 28.70 -58.57
N VAL A 2 -3.62 28.91 -57.78
CA VAL A 2 -3.03 27.89 -56.90
C VAL A 2 -3.64 28.12 -55.54
N TYR A 3 -4.50 27.17 -55.06
CA TYR A 3 -4.97 27.23 -53.69
C TYR A 3 -3.91 26.70 -52.75
N SER A 4 -3.26 27.60 -52.01
CA SER A 4 -2.38 27.25 -50.90
C SER A 4 -3.21 26.81 -49.70
N TYR A 5 -3.27 25.53 -49.44
CA TYR A 5 -3.85 24.99 -48.20
C TYR A 5 -2.86 25.26 -47.06
N ASN A 6 -3.27 26.10 -46.13
CA ASN A 6 -2.50 26.41 -44.94
C ASN A 6 -2.68 25.24 -43.93
N LEU A 7 -1.76 24.26 -43.93
CA LEU A 7 -1.76 23.10 -43.05
C LEU A 7 -1.23 23.39 -41.63
N GLN A 8 -1.29 24.64 -41.19
CA GLN A 8 -0.83 25.06 -39.84
C GLN A 8 -1.88 24.86 -38.72
N LEU A 9 -2.93 24.09 -38.94
CA LEU A 9 -3.96 23.84 -37.95
C LEU A 9 -3.61 22.77 -36.90
N PHE A 10 -2.42 22.22 -36.95
CA PHE A 10 -1.93 21.32 -35.88
C PHE A 10 -0.85 21.99 -35.05
N ALA A 11 -1.24 23.11 -34.47
CA ALA A 11 -0.33 23.95 -33.71
C ALA A 11 0.17 23.25 -32.45
N LYS A 12 1.46 23.36 -32.32
CA LYS A 12 2.26 23.49 -31.11
C LYS A 12 1.53 24.27 -30.01
N ASP A 13 1.80 23.95 -28.75
CA ASP A 13 1.33 24.63 -27.55
C ASP A 13 1.34 26.16 -27.67
N GLY A 14 0.19 26.74 -27.95
CA GLY A 14 -0.02 28.19 -27.99
C GLY A 14 -1.53 28.47 -28.01
N GLU A 15 -2.03 29.17 -27.00
CA GLU A 15 -3.28 29.94 -26.88
C GLU A 15 -4.54 29.49 -27.64
N GLY A 16 -4.72 28.22 -27.91
CA GLY A 16 -5.91 27.67 -28.58
C GLY A 16 -6.52 26.57 -27.75
N GLY A 17 -7.64 26.87 -27.12
CA GLY A 17 -8.69 26.00 -26.60
C GLY A 17 -8.27 24.68 -25.92
N GLU A 18 -8.86 24.39 -24.78
CA GLU A 18 -8.79 23.10 -24.12
C GLU A 18 -8.99 21.96 -25.13
N LYS A 19 -8.08 20.98 -25.10
CA LYS A 19 -8.18 19.78 -25.93
C LYS A 19 -9.43 19.00 -25.50
N THR A 20 -10.54 19.21 -26.16
CA THR A 20 -11.84 18.60 -25.86
C THR A 20 -12.01 17.21 -26.46
N GLU A 21 -11.11 16.77 -27.35
CA GLU A 21 -11.23 15.44 -27.96
C GLU A 21 -10.43 14.38 -27.17
N PRO A 22 -11.05 13.20 -26.91
CA PRO A 22 -10.39 12.10 -26.25
C PRO A 22 -9.20 11.59 -27.10
N ALA A 23 -8.14 11.15 -26.42
CA ALA A 23 -6.95 10.66 -27.09
C ALA A 23 -7.26 9.41 -27.94
N THR A 24 -6.74 9.37 -29.18
CA THR A 24 -6.94 8.21 -30.06
C THR A 24 -6.37 6.93 -29.46
N PRO A 25 -6.97 5.74 -29.71
CA PRO A 25 -6.49 4.46 -29.18
C PRO A 25 -4.99 4.22 -29.43
N LYS A 26 -4.50 4.58 -30.60
CA LYS A 26 -3.08 4.46 -30.96
C LYS A 26 -2.16 5.33 -30.08
N LYS A 27 -2.62 6.52 -29.68
CA LYS A 27 -1.86 7.42 -28.78
C LYS A 27 -1.82 6.86 -27.36
N LEU A 28 -2.94 6.28 -26.90
CA LEU A 28 -3.03 5.61 -25.61
C LEU A 28 -2.11 4.37 -25.55
N ASP A 29 -2.08 3.57 -26.62
CA ASP A 29 -1.20 2.40 -26.69
C ASP A 29 0.27 2.79 -26.69
N LYS A 30 0.65 3.83 -27.42
CA LYS A 30 2.01 4.37 -27.42
C LYS A 30 2.42 4.88 -26.04
N ALA A 31 1.54 5.61 -25.35
CA ALA A 31 1.79 6.07 -23.98
C ALA A 31 2.00 4.89 -23.02
N ARG A 32 1.21 3.82 -23.14
CA ARG A 32 1.39 2.59 -22.36
C ARG A 32 2.71 1.89 -22.66
N GLU A 33 3.14 1.84 -23.94
CA GLU A 33 4.44 1.30 -24.33
C GLU A 33 5.60 2.10 -23.73
N GLU A 34 5.42 3.40 -23.55
CA GLU A 34 6.37 4.28 -22.87
C GLU A 34 6.30 4.19 -21.33
N GLY A 35 5.43 3.34 -20.79
CA GLY A 35 5.24 3.16 -19.35
C GLY A 35 4.41 4.28 -18.69
N GLN A 36 3.72 5.10 -19.48
CA GLN A 36 2.84 6.16 -19.01
C GLN A 36 1.39 5.64 -18.93
N ALA A 37 1.15 4.63 -18.09
CA ALA A 37 -0.20 4.17 -17.84
C ALA A 37 -0.81 4.93 -16.66
N PRO A 38 -2.09 5.33 -16.72
CA PRO A 38 -2.78 5.91 -15.58
C PRO A 38 -2.80 4.87 -14.45
N LYS A 39 -2.21 5.21 -13.32
CA LYS A 39 -2.11 4.34 -12.16
C LYS A 39 -2.39 5.15 -10.91
N SER A 40 -3.44 4.78 -10.19
CA SER A 40 -3.73 5.35 -8.88
C SER A 40 -2.93 4.63 -7.80
N GLN A 41 -1.99 5.34 -7.19
CA GLN A 41 -1.24 4.82 -6.04
C GLN A 41 -2.15 4.65 -4.81
N ASP A 42 -3.12 5.56 -4.63
CA ASP A 42 -4.08 5.51 -3.54
C ASP A 42 -4.93 4.24 -3.62
N LEU A 43 -5.42 3.87 -4.81
CA LEU A 43 -6.18 2.63 -5.01
C LEU A 43 -5.33 1.38 -4.73
N ASN A 44 -4.07 1.37 -5.19
CA ASN A 44 -3.15 0.27 -4.87
C ASN A 44 -2.98 0.10 -3.37
N THR A 45 -2.75 1.21 -2.65
CA THR A 45 -2.56 1.20 -1.19
C THR A 45 -3.83 0.72 -0.49
N ALA A 46 -5.00 1.22 -0.90
CA ALA A 46 -6.28 0.82 -0.31
C ALA A 46 -6.55 -0.70 -0.48
N VAL A 47 -6.34 -1.23 -1.69
CA VAL A 47 -6.53 -2.67 -1.95
C VAL A 47 -5.53 -3.51 -1.16
N LEU A 48 -4.25 -3.10 -1.11
CA LEU A 48 -3.24 -3.80 -0.32
C LEU A 48 -3.57 -3.81 1.17
N LEU A 49 -4.04 -2.70 1.73
CA LEU A 49 -4.48 -2.64 3.12
C LEU A 49 -5.67 -3.57 3.38
N LEU A 50 -6.66 -3.60 2.48
CA LEU A 50 -7.78 -4.54 2.58
C LEU A 50 -7.31 -6.00 2.57
N VAL A 51 -6.38 -6.35 1.68
CA VAL A 51 -5.81 -7.69 1.61
C VAL A 51 -5.05 -8.03 2.89
N LEU A 52 -4.20 -7.12 3.39
CA LEU A 52 -3.39 -7.34 4.60
C LEU A 52 -4.25 -7.47 5.86
N PHE A 53 -5.21 -6.58 6.08
CA PHE A 53 -6.11 -6.67 7.23
C PHE A 53 -7.07 -7.85 7.11
N GLY A 54 -7.55 -8.16 5.89
CA GLY A 54 -8.31 -9.37 5.62
C GLY A 54 -7.52 -10.64 5.95
N CYS A 55 -6.24 -10.69 5.56
CA CYS A 55 -5.32 -11.76 5.92
C CYS A 55 -5.15 -11.88 7.44
N LEU A 56 -4.92 -10.78 8.13
CA LEU A 56 -4.79 -10.77 9.60
C LEU A 56 -6.09 -11.25 10.28
N LYS A 57 -7.25 -10.89 9.76
CA LYS A 57 -8.54 -11.35 10.30
C LYS A 57 -8.75 -12.85 10.12
N VAL A 58 -8.35 -13.40 8.97
CA VAL A 58 -8.54 -14.83 8.65
C VAL A 58 -7.45 -15.70 9.27
N PHE A 59 -6.20 -15.29 9.16
CA PHE A 59 -5.02 -16.07 9.59
C PHE A 59 -4.46 -15.63 10.94
N GLY A 60 -4.99 -14.57 11.57
CA GLY A 60 -4.47 -14.05 12.84
C GLY A 60 -4.44 -15.10 13.95
N GLY A 61 -5.47 -15.93 14.06
CA GLY A 61 -5.48 -17.04 15.02
C GLY A 61 -4.38 -18.07 14.77
N PHE A 62 -4.16 -18.44 13.51
CA PHE A 62 -3.06 -19.32 13.11
C PHE A 62 -1.69 -18.69 13.44
N MET A 63 -1.50 -17.42 13.11
CA MET A 63 -0.25 -16.69 13.38
C MET A 63 -0.01 -16.59 14.88
N MET A 64 -1.03 -16.24 15.66
CA MET A 64 -0.92 -16.12 17.12
C MET A 64 -0.56 -17.47 17.76
N LYS A 65 -1.23 -18.55 17.35
CA LYS A 65 -0.91 -19.90 17.84
C LYS A 65 0.54 -20.28 17.55
N ARG A 66 1.02 -20.05 16.34
CA ARG A 66 2.42 -20.32 15.94
C ARG A 66 3.43 -19.54 16.78
N LEU A 67 3.17 -18.26 16.97
CA LEU A 67 4.04 -17.40 17.82
C LEU A 67 4.02 -17.90 19.28
N TYR A 68 2.86 -18.29 19.80
CA TYR A 68 2.74 -18.84 21.14
C TYR A 68 3.49 -20.18 21.28
N ASP A 69 3.33 -21.11 20.33
CA ASP A 69 4.04 -22.40 20.33
C ASP A 69 5.55 -22.20 20.25
N MET A 70 6.01 -21.22 19.43
CA MET A 70 7.43 -20.84 19.35
C MET A 70 7.94 -20.26 20.68
N PHE A 71 7.16 -19.39 21.30
CA PHE A 71 7.49 -18.82 22.61
C PHE A 71 7.58 -19.93 23.68
N GLN A 72 6.60 -20.83 23.74
CA GLN A 72 6.64 -21.96 24.66
C GLN A 72 7.87 -22.86 24.43
N PHE A 73 8.22 -23.11 23.17
CA PHE A 73 9.40 -23.91 22.86
C PHE A 73 10.68 -23.28 23.42
N TYR A 74 10.90 -22.01 23.21
CA TYR A 74 12.12 -21.33 23.71
C TYR A 74 12.13 -21.23 25.23
N TYR A 75 11.03 -20.81 25.84
CA TYR A 75 10.96 -20.63 27.28
C TYR A 75 10.89 -21.96 28.05
N GLY A 76 10.19 -22.96 27.53
CA GLY A 76 10.10 -24.28 28.14
C GLY A 76 11.43 -25.01 28.22
N ASN A 77 12.34 -24.74 27.29
CA ASN A 77 13.66 -25.36 27.26
C ASN A 77 14.78 -24.44 27.80
N ILE A 78 14.45 -23.29 28.40
CA ILE A 78 15.46 -22.32 28.84
C ILE A 78 16.43 -22.91 29.89
N ASN A 79 15.94 -23.77 30.80
CA ASN A 79 16.75 -24.42 31.81
C ASN A 79 17.77 -25.39 31.20
N ASP A 80 17.36 -26.15 30.18
CA ASP A 80 18.25 -27.10 29.48
C ASP A 80 19.36 -26.35 28.71
N TYR A 81 19.03 -25.14 28.23
CA TYR A 81 20.03 -24.29 27.57
C TYR A 81 20.96 -23.61 28.53
N ALA A 82 20.54 -23.35 29.78
CA ALA A 82 21.33 -22.71 30.81
C ALA A 82 22.25 -23.68 31.56
N THR A 83 21.85 -24.96 31.70
CA THR A 83 22.57 -25.97 32.50
C THR A 83 23.54 -26.79 31.68
N ASP A 84 23.27 -26.99 30.39
CA ASP A 84 24.15 -27.73 29.48
C ASP A 84 25.18 -26.84 28.79
N VAL A 85 26.28 -27.46 28.28
CA VAL A 85 27.23 -26.76 27.43
C VAL A 85 26.55 -26.25 26.18
N PHE A 86 26.45 -24.92 26.05
CA PHE A 86 25.84 -24.28 24.90
C PHE A 86 26.80 -24.31 23.71
N THR A 87 26.56 -25.23 22.77
CA THR A 87 27.40 -25.43 21.59
C THR A 87 26.90 -24.61 20.39
N VAL A 88 27.82 -24.31 19.45
CA VAL A 88 27.48 -23.65 18.17
C VAL A 88 26.42 -24.43 17.40
N LYS A 89 26.48 -25.76 17.40
CA LYS A 89 25.46 -26.61 16.76
C LYS A 89 24.08 -26.44 17.38
N ARG A 90 24.00 -26.27 18.71
CA ARG A 90 22.74 -26.03 19.42
C ARG A 90 22.17 -24.64 19.09
N ALA A 91 23.02 -23.62 19.05
CA ALA A 91 22.65 -22.27 18.64
C ALA A 91 22.10 -22.23 17.19
N ASP A 92 22.79 -22.90 16.28
CA ASP A 92 22.36 -23.02 14.89
C ASP A 92 20.98 -23.72 14.76
N GLY A 93 20.77 -24.81 15.49
CA GLY A 93 19.46 -25.49 15.51
C GLY A 93 18.31 -24.60 16.01
N LEU A 94 18.56 -23.78 17.05
CA LEU A 94 17.57 -22.83 17.57
C LEU A 94 17.27 -21.73 16.56
N LEU A 95 18.28 -21.19 15.90
CA LEU A 95 18.12 -20.18 14.86
C LEU A 95 17.35 -20.72 13.65
N GLN A 96 17.69 -21.92 13.19
CA GLN A 96 16.99 -22.57 12.08
C GLN A 96 15.52 -22.84 12.42
N PHE A 97 15.24 -23.31 13.64
CA PHE A 97 13.86 -23.50 14.10
C PHE A 97 13.08 -22.18 14.11
N GLY A 98 13.64 -21.12 14.72
CA GLY A 98 13.00 -19.82 14.78
C GLY A 98 12.76 -19.22 13.40
N PHE A 99 13.76 -19.29 12.51
CA PHE A 99 13.65 -18.81 11.14
C PHE A 99 12.55 -19.56 10.36
N LYS A 100 12.51 -20.88 10.49
CA LYS A 100 11.47 -21.71 9.88
C LYS A 100 10.07 -21.33 10.37
N GLU A 101 9.87 -21.21 11.68
CA GLU A 101 8.57 -20.88 12.27
C GLU A 101 8.10 -19.48 11.86
N ILE A 102 8.99 -18.49 11.90
CA ILE A 102 8.68 -17.13 11.44
C ILE A 102 8.30 -17.14 9.94
N THR A 103 9.07 -17.84 9.12
CA THR A 103 8.78 -17.94 7.67
C THR A 103 7.42 -18.53 7.42
N ILE A 104 7.07 -19.65 8.05
CA ILE A 104 5.77 -20.30 7.90
C ILE A 104 4.63 -19.40 8.40
N THR A 105 4.87 -18.68 9.50
CA THR A 105 3.88 -17.76 10.08
C THR A 105 3.58 -16.57 9.17
N LEU A 106 4.60 -16.00 8.53
CA LEU A 106 4.47 -14.83 7.66
C LEU A 106 4.09 -15.18 6.21
N LEU A 107 4.34 -16.41 5.77
CA LEU A 107 4.15 -16.84 4.39
C LEU A 107 2.73 -16.52 3.82
N PRO A 108 1.62 -16.81 4.53
CA PRO A 108 0.29 -16.51 4.03
C PRO A 108 0.09 -15.01 3.76
N MET A 109 0.58 -14.16 4.67
CA MET A 109 0.47 -12.70 4.55
C MET A 109 1.29 -12.17 3.36
N LEU A 110 2.54 -12.63 3.23
CA LEU A 110 3.41 -12.23 2.13
C LEU A 110 2.88 -12.69 0.78
N ALA A 111 2.39 -13.94 0.69
CA ALA A 111 1.81 -14.49 -0.53
C ALA A 111 0.56 -13.71 -0.96
N LEU A 112 -0.37 -13.44 -0.05
CA LEU A 112 -1.58 -12.69 -0.36
C LEU A 112 -1.28 -11.23 -0.69
N ALA A 113 -0.33 -10.60 0.00
CA ALA A 113 0.11 -9.24 -0.32
C ALA A 113 0.71 -9.17 -1.74
N MET A 114 1.54 -10.14 -2.11
CA MET A 114 2.15 -10.21 -3.44
C MET A 114 1.10 -10.44 -4.53
N ILE A 115 0.16 -11.36 -4.31
CA ILE A 115 -0.95 -11.63 -5.23
C ILE A 115 -1.84 -10.39 -5.36
N GLY A 116 -2.23 -9.77 -4.25
CA GLY A 116 -3.05 -8.55 -4.24
C GLY A 116 -2.38 -7.39 -4.97
N ALA A 117 -1.09 -7.15 -4.71
CA ALA A 117 -0.31 -6.14 -5.40
C ALA A 117 -0.23 -6.41 -6.91
N PHE A 118 -0.02 -7.65 -7.28
CA PHE A 118 0.03 -8.06 -8.68
C PHE A 118 -1.31 -7.83 -9.38
N VAL A 119 -2.39 -8.35 -8.80
CA VAL A 119 -3.74 -8.25 -9.39
C VAL A 119 -4.15 -6.79 -9.56
N VAL A 120 -4.02 -5.95 -8.54
CA VAL A 120 -4.45 -4.56 -8.63
C VAL A 120 -3.64 -3.76 -9.65
N ASN A 121 -2.34 -4.05 -9.79
CA ASN A 121 -1.51 -3.41 -10.81
C ASN A 121 -1.89 -3.86 -12.22
N VAL A 122 -2.12 -5.16 -12.42
CA VAL A 122 -2.53 -5.70 -13.73
C VAL A 122 -3.87 -5.14 -14.17
N VAL A 123 -4.84 -5.06 -13.26
CA VAL A 123 -6.17 -4.49 -13.55
C VAL A 123 -6.08 -3.03 -13.95
N GLN A 124 -5.25 -2.21 -13.26
CA GLN A 124 -5.13 -0.79 -13.58
C GLN A 124 -4.38 -0.53 -14.89
N VAL A 125 -3.28 -1.24 -15.14
CA VAL A 125 -2.36 -0.92 -16.25
C VAL A 125 -2.70 -1.69 -17.54
N LYS A 126 -3.64 -2.68 -17.49
CA LYS A 126 -3.94 -3.59 -18.62
C LYS A 126 -2.64 -4.19 -19.17
N TRP A 127 -2.15 -5.22 -18.52
CA TRP A 127 -0.93 -6.00 -18.81
C TRP A 127 -0.17 -5.62 -20.10
N LYS A 128 0.83 -4.74 -19.99
CA LYS A 128 1.77 -4.46 -21.07
C LYS A 128 3.18 -4.41 -20.48
N VAL A 129 3.93 -5.48 -20.65
CA VAL A 129 5.33 -5.55 -20.19
C VAL A 129 6.18 -4.74 -21.15
N THR A 130 6.83 -3.68 -20.66
CA THR A 130 7.77 -2.86 -21.45
C THR A 130 9.02 -2.55 -20.64
N LEU A 131 10.18 -2.64 -21.30
CA LEU A 131 11.48 -2.27 -20.71
C LEU A 131 11.84 -0.79 -20.97
N LYS A 132 11.04 -0.07 -21.75
CA LYS A 132 11.31 1.35 -22.10
C LYS A 132 11.45 2.28 -20.88
N PRO A 133 10.69 2.13 -19.78
CA PRO A 133 10.86 2.96 -18.59
C PRO A 133 12.19 2.77 -17.87
N LEU A 134 12.84 1.61 -18.05
CA LEU A 134 14.13 1.28 -17.42
C LEU A 134 15.33 1.90 -18.18
N GLN A 135 15.10 2.43 -19.38
CA GLN A 135 16.16 3.10 -20.13
C GLN A 135 16.58 4.40 -19.41
N PRO A 136 17.90 4.61 -19.20
CA PRO A 136 18.40 5.82 -18.56
C PRO A 136 18.09 7.03 -19.45
N LYS A 137 17.37 8.00 -18.88
CA LYS A 137 17.06 9.28 -19.55
C LYS A 137 17.80 10.39 -18.82
N PRO A 138 18.93 10.93 -19.36
CA PRO A 138 19.76 11.95 -18.71
C PRO A 138 18.96 13.19 -18.25
N ASN A 139 17.93 13.56 -19.01
CA ASN A 139 17.06 14.69 -18.68
C ASN A 139 16.23 14.49 -17.39
N LYS A 140 16.10 13.26 -16.88
CA LYS A 140 15.41 12.97 -15.61
C LYS A 140 16.33 13.11 -14.38
N ILE A 141 17.66 13.19 -14.61
CA ILE A 141 18.67 13.20 -13.54
C ILE A 141 19.07 14.65 -13.18
N ASN A 142 18.61 15.65 -13.92
CA ASN A 142 18.96 17.04 -13.66
C ASN A 142 18.28 17.53 -12.35
N PRO A 143 19.07 17.85 -11.28
CA PRO A 143 18.53 18.24 -9.97
C PRO A 143 17.79 19.59 -10.02
N ILE A 144 18.19 20.51 -10.87
CA ILE A 144 17.57 21.84 -11.00
C ILE A 144 16.15 21.71 -11.55
N SER A 145 15.96 20.85 -12.57
CA SER A 145 14.63 20.57 -13.13
C SER A 145 13.75 19.81 -12.13
N GLY A 146 14.35 18.96 -11.30
CA GLY A 146 13.68 18.28 -10.18
C GLY A 146 13.14 19.27 -9.15
N PHE A 147 13.97 20.22 -8.72
CA PHE A 147 13.59 21.25 -7.76
C PHE A 147 12.44 22.14 -8.27
N LYS A 148 12.52 22.61 -9.51
CA LYS A 148 11.47 23.41 -10.16
C LYS A 148 10.14 22.63 -10.26
N ARG A 149 10.20 21.31 -10.46
CA ARG A 149 9.03 20.44 -10.54
C ARG A 149 8.35 20.25 -9.18
N MET A 150 9.11 20.26 -8.08
CA MET A 150 8.55 20.17 -6.71
C MET A 150 7.67 21.36 -6.35
N PHE A 151 7.96 22.55 -6.88
CA PHE A 151 7.19 23.78 -6.66
C PHE A 151 6.20 24.10 -7.79
N SER A 152 5.83 23.11 -8.60
CA SER A 152 4.81 23.29 -9.64
C SER A 152 3.40 23.39 -9.02
N LYS A 153 2.49 24.11 -9.71
CA LYS A 153 1.09 24.21 -9.28
C LYS A 153 0.45 22.82 -9.05
N ASP A 154 0.75 21.87 -9.91
CA ASP A 154 0.24 20.49 -9.78
C ASP A 154 0.68 19.83 -8.47
N LYS A 155 1.93 20.06 -8.05
CA LYS A 155 2.43 19.52 -6.77
C LYS A 155 1.82 20.18 -5.55
N ILE A 156 1.48 21.46 -5.65
CA ILE A 156 0.72 22.15 -4.59
C ILE A 156 -0.69 21.56 -4.47
N PHE A 157 -1.37 21.28 -5.58
CA PHE A 157 -2.68 20.61 -5.57
C PHE A 157 -2.58 19.19 -4.99
N GLU A 158 -1.54 18.42 -5.34
CA GLU A 158 -1.30 17.11 -4.75
C GLU A 158 -1.09 17.21 -3.23
N LEU A 159 -0.35 18.21 -2.77
CA LEU A 159 -0.14 18.46 -1.34
C LEU A 159 -1.47 18.77 -0.62
N ILE A 160 -2.31 19.64 -1.18
CA ILE A 160 -3.62 19.96 -0.61
C ILE A 160 -4.48 18.70 -0.51
N LYS A 161 -4.55 17.91 -1.58
CA LYS A 161 -5.26 16.60 -1.58
C LYS A 161 -4.72 15.67 -0.50
N ALA A 162 -3.40 15.63 -0.30
CA ALA A 162 -2.78 14.80 0.74
C ALA A 162 -3.16 15.26 2.15
N VAL A 163 -3.12 16.58 2.41
CA VAL A 163 -3.52 17.15 3.70
C VAL A 163 -4.98 16.88 4.02
N VAL A 164 -5.87 17.04 3.04
CA VAL A 164 -7.30 16.73 3.20
C VAL A 164 -7.51 15.25 3.51
N LYS A 165 -6.83 14.33 2.79
CA LYS A 165 -6.88 12.89 3.07
C LYS A 165 -6.46 12.57 4.50
N VAL A 166 -5.32 13.12 4.94
CA VAL A 166 -4.82 12.91 6.30
C VAL A 166 -5.81 13.44 7.35
N GLY A 167 -6.40 14.61 7.10
CA GLY A 167 -7.42 15.18 7.98
C GLY A 167 -8.66 14.28 8.11
N ILE A 168 -9.17 13.74 7.01
CA ILE A 168 -10.31 12.81 7.02
C ILE A 168 -9.95 11.54 7.77
N LEU A 169 -8.78 10.93 7.50
CA LEU A 169 -8.34 9.72 8.19
C LEU A 169 -8.16 9.95 9.68
N PHE A 170 -7.58 11.08 10.08
CA PHE A 170 -7.44 11.45 11.48
C PHE A 170 -8.79 11.59 12.17
N TYR A 171 -9.77 12.20 11.52
CA TYR A 171 -11.13 12.31 12.02
C TYR A 171 -11.78 10.93 12.23
N VAL A 172 -11.63 10.02 11.27
CA VAL A 172 -12.15 8.64 11.38
C VAL A 172 -11.54 7.89 12.56
N VAL A 173 -10.20 7.98 12.72
CA VAL A 173 -9.49 7.38 13.85
C VAL A 173 -9.98 7.97 15.19
N TYR A 174 -10.10 9.29 15.25
CA TYR A 174 -10.59 9.97 16.45
C TYR A 174 -12.00 9.51 16.84
N GLN A 175 -12.89 9.42 15.86
CA GLN A 175 -14.27 8.97 16.09
C GLN A 175 -14.32 7.52 16.57
N ALA A 176 -13.59 6.63 15.90
CA ALA A 176 -13.51 5.23 16.26
C ALA A 176 -12.94 5.00 17.68
N LEU A 177 -11.88 5.74 18.05
CA LEU A 177 -11.30 5.65 19.39
C LEU A 177 -12.24 6.24 20.45
N LYS A 178 -12.98 7.29 20.12
CA LYS A 178 -13.97 7.88 21.04
C LYS A 178 -15.08 6.89 21.35
N ASP A 179 -15.57 6.16 20.36
CA ASP A 179 -16.64 5.17 20.53
C ASP A 179 -16.17 3.99 21.40
N GLU A 180 -14.90 3.62 21.32
CA GLU A 180 -14.29 2.51 22.09
C GLU A 180 -13.68 2.96 23.43
N TRP A 181 -13.71 4.27 23.75
CA TRP A 181 -12.99 4.82 24.89
C TRP A 181 -13.40 4.19 26.23
N GLY A 182 -14.70 3.99 26.44
CA GLY A 182 -15.22 3.34 27.67
C GLY A 182 -14.69 1.94 27.87
N MET A 183 -14.51 1.20 26.79
CA MET A 183 -13.97 -0.15 26.79
C MET A 183 -12.46 -0.16 27.03
N ILE A 184 -11.73 0.76 26.40
CA ILE A 184 -10.28 0.92 26.57
C ILE A 184 -9.91 1.24 28.02
N VAL A 185 -10.66 2.14 28.68
CA VAL A 185 -10.41 2.53 30.06
C VAL A 185 -10.67 1.38 31.03
N ASN A 186 -11.61 0.48 30.74
CA ASN A 186 -11.96 -0.64 31.61
C ASN A 186 -11.21 -1.96 31.29
N ILE A 187 -10.25 -1.93 30.39
CA ILE A 187 -9.51 -3.12 29.92
C ILE A 187 -8.75 -3.83 31.07
N TYR A 188 -8.37 -3.08 32.10
CA TYR A 188 -7.68 -3.59 33.29
C TYR A 188 -8.53 -4.55 34.13
N GLN A 189 -9.85 -4.56 33.93
CA GLN A 189 -10.78 -5.47 34.65
C GLN A 189 -10.88 -6.84 33.98
N LEU A 190 -10.32 -6.98 32.79
CA LEU A 190 -10.37 -8.22 32.02
C LEU A 190 -9.16 -9.10 32.33
N ASP A 191 -9.34 -10.43 32.17
CA ASP A 191 -8.21 -11.32 32.10
C ASP A 191 -7.34 -11.03 30.87
N ILE A 192 -6.08 -11.42 30.92
CA ILE A 192 -5.08 -11.05 29.90
C ILE A 192 -5.46 -11.50 28.49
N TRP A 193 -6.08 -12.69 28.35
CA TRP A 193 -6.49 -13.22 27.04
C TRP A 193 -7.69 -12.46 26.45
N SER A 194 -8.67 -12.15 27.30
CA SER A 194 -9.81 -11.33 26.91
C SER A 194 -9.37 -9.91 26.56
N ALA A 195 -8.44 -9.32 27.31
CA ALA A 195 -7.89 -8.00 27.02
C ALA A 195 -7.15 -7.99 25.67
N VAL A 196 -6.28 -8.97 25.40
CA VAL A 196 -5.57 -9.10 24.12
C VAL A 196 -6.54 -9.31 22.96
N SER A 197 -7.53 -10.20 23.11
CA SER A 197 -8.55 -10.43 22.08
C SER A 197 -9.34 -9.18 21.75
N LEU A 198 -9.69 -8.42 22.77
CA LEU A 198 -10.40 -7.15 22.65
C LEU A 198 -9.57 -6.09 21.93
N ILE A 199 -8.29 -5.90 22.30
CA ILE A 199 -7.38 -4.99 21.62
C ILE A 199 -7.26 -5.36 20.14
N VAL A 200 -7.00 -6.64 19.83
CA VAL A 200 -6.83 -7.10 18.45
C VAL A 200 -8.10 -6.86 17.62
N SER A 201 -9.27 -7.19 18.16
CA SER A 201 -10.54 -6.98 17.44
C SER A 201 -10.84 -5.52 17.20
N THR A 202 -10.63 -4.67 18.21
CA THR A 202 -10.80 -3.21 18.09
C THR A 202 -9.84 -2.61 17.07
N VAL A 203 -8.56 -2.94 17.15
CA VAL A 203 -7.55 -2.48 16.18
C VAL A 203 -7.91 -2.90 14.76
N LEU A 204 -8.32 -4.16 14.53
CA LEU A 204 -8.73 -4.64 13.22
C LEU A 204 -10.00 -3.93 12.72
N ASN A 205 -11.00 -3.71 13.58
CA ASN A 205 -12.20 -2.98 13.20
C ASN A 205 -11.88 -1.53 12.78
N ILE A 206 -11.06 -0.82 13.56
CA ILE A 206 -10.60 0.53 13.21
C ILE A 206 -9.81 0.51 11.90
N ALA A 207 -8.91 -0.46 11.72
CA ALA A 207 -8.13 -0.61 10.50
C ALA A 207 -9.02 -0.84 9.26
N PHE A 208 -10.08 -1.66 9.37
CA PHE A 208 -11.04 -1.84 8.30
C PHE A 208 -11.84 -0.58 8.00
N GLN A 209 -12.29 0.17 9.03
CA GLN A 209 -12.99 1.44 8.84
C GLN A 209 -12.11 2.45 8.11
N ILE A 210 -10.86 2.64 8.55
CA ILE A 210 -9.88 3.52 7.91
C ILE A 210 -9.68 3.11 6.45
N THR A 211 -9.49 1.82 6.21
CA THR A 211 -9.23 1.30 4.86
C THR A 211 -10.43 1.47 3.94
N ALA A 212 -11.66 1.27 4.45
CA ALA A 212 -12.88 1.48 3.68
C ALA A 212 -13.04 2.96 3.28
N VAL A 213 -12.82 3.89 4.22
CA VAL A 213 -12.85 5.33 3.93
C VAL A 213 -11.76 5.71 2.92
N PHE A 214 -10.55 5.19 3.11
CA PHE A 214 -9.45 5.46 2.18
C PHE A 214 -9.72 4.90 0.78
N PHE A 215 -10.36 3.73 0.67
CA PHE A 215 -10.78 3.14 -0.59
C PHE A 215 -11.80 4.02 -1.33
N VAL A 216 -12.80 4.53 -0.60
CA VAL A 216 -13.81 5.46 -1.16
C VAL A 216 -13.16 6.75 -1.65
N ILE A 217 -12.23 7.33 -0.86
CA ILE A 217 -11.47 8.53 -1.26
C ILE A 217 -10.64 8.24 -2.52
N ALA A 218 -9.97 7.09 -2.58
CA ALA A 218 -9.16 6.70 -3.74
C ALA A 218 -9.99 6.57 -5.01
N LEU A 219 -11.20 5.97 -4.94
CA LEU A 219 -12.12 5.87 -6.07
C LEU A 219 -12.66 7.24 -6.48
N SER A 220 -13.05 8.09 -5.52
CA SER A 220 -13.55 9.45 -5.80
C SER A 220 -12.51 10.30 -6.53
N LEU A 221 -11.24 10.20 -6.13
CA LEU A 221 -10.16 10.95 -6.78
C LEU A 221 -9.86 10.48 -8.21
N ILE A 222 -10.05 9.20 -8.51
CA ILE A 222 -9.95 8.69 -9.89
C ILE A 222 -11.04 9.30 -10.74
N HIS A 223 -12.27 9.32 -10.25
CA HIS A 223 -13.41 9.86 -10.99
C HIS A 223 -13.30 11.37 -11.27
N ILE A 224 -12.64 12.13 -10.38
CA ILE A 224 -12.41 13.57 -10.57
C ILE A 224 -11.24 13.85 -11.54
N SER A 225 -10.33 12.89 -11.71
CA SER A 225 -9.14 13.05 -12.55
C SER A 225 -9.29 12.53 -13.99
N GLU A 226 -10.41 11.88 -14.30
CA GLU A 226 -10.84 11.53 -15.66
C GLU A 226 -11.58 12.70 -16.33
#